data_6269caa6f50bc82617eae46f1acbd48f
#
_entry.id   6269caa6f50bc82617eae46f1acbd48f
#
_cell.length_a   1.000
_cell.length_b   1.000
_cell.length_c   1.000
_cell.angle_alpha   90.00
_cell.angle_beta   90.00
_cell.angle_gamma   90.00
#
_symmetry.space_group_name_H-M   'P 1'
#
loop_
_entity.id
_entity.type
_entity.pdbx_description
1 polymer ?
#
loop_
_entity_poly.entity_id
_entity_poly.type
_entity_poly.pdbx_seq_one_letter_code
_entity_poly.pdbx_strand_id
1 'polypeptide(L)'
;MTAGRRAFLPAIMLALALAVALSVVVSADTGKDSRPPGLANGADMPADFGAWERVMYQTWTYDEPEGRRQLRLSAWNTWLSIVETRQVGEIIWARAGSGEWLDYDDLSAFPITPLRGYHATGREQGGLGFIIDPETNVYDAPNTNGALVAILDRYTPVALLGTDAGWWRIGQEGWVNPAHVREIKRVARPAEVGDTDKWIDVNLAQQTVAAYEGDRLVFATLMSSGKDPTPTKEGFFHIYEKKIGEFMAGGWADRDPYWLEEVPWTMYFTERYALHGAYWHDRFGEVLSHGCVNLSPDDARFLFIWSGPVVPSDKNRVVASPNNLGTWVYVHQ
;
A
#
# COMPACT_ATOMS: atom_id res chain seq x y z
N MET A 1 -17.00 77.19 23.46
CA MET A 1 -16.16 76.86 22.29
C MET A 1 -15.68 75.44 22.50
N THR A 2 -16.41 74.47 22.01
CA THR A 2 -16.18 73.06 22.22
C THR A 2 -15.82 72.39 20.88
N ALA A 3 -14.60 71.90 20.74
CA ALA A 3 -14.10 71.23 19.57
C ALA A 3 -14.49 69.75 19.67
N GLY A 4 -15.32 69.30 18.75
CA GLY A 4 -15.72 67.91 18.62
C GLY A 4 -14.62 67.04 18.00
N ARG A 5 -14.23 66.03 18.71
CA ARG A 5 -13.40 64.95 18.19
C ARG A 5 -14.27 63.97 17.41
N ARG A 6 -14.02 63.83 16.10
CA ARG A 6 -14.56 62.74 15.28
C ARG A 6 -13.67 61.50 15.48
N ALA A 7 -14.29 60.44 15.99
CA ALA A 7 -13.67 59.12 16.06
C ALA A 7 -13.73 58.46 14.67
N PHE A 8 -12.59 58.09 14.16
CA PHE A 8 -12.46 57.17 13.00
C PHE A 8 -12.59 55.73 13.50
N LEU A 9 -13.63 55.02 13.09
CA LEU A 9 -13.73 53.58 13.21
C LEU A 9 -12.99 52.98 12.03
N PRO A 10 -12.09 52.00 12.24
CA PRO A 10 -11.55 51.21 11.14
C PRO A 10 -12.59 50.18 10.69
N ALA A 11 -12.91 50.21 9.42
CA ALA A 11 -13.70 49.17 8.77
C ALA A 11 -12.91 47.83 8.81
N ILE A 12 -13.38 46.91 9.62
CA ILE A 12 -12.93 45.50 9.58
C ILE A 12 -13.55 44.90 8.32
N MET A 13 -12.76 44.76 7.27
CA MET A 13 -13.09 43.87 6.15
C MET A 13 -13.09 42.43 6.65
N LEU A 14 -14.28 41.90 6.86
CA LEU A 14 -14.53 40.49 7.08
C LEU A 14 -14.35 39.80 5.72
N ALA A 15 -13.14 39.29 5.45
CA ALA A 15 -12.93 38.40 4.34
C ALA A 15 -13.66 37.08 4.66
N LEU A 16 -14.84 36.91 4.08
CA LEU A 16 -15.52 35.63 4.03
C LEU A 16 -14.66 34.75 3.10
N ALA A 17 -13.82 33.94 3.69
CA ALA A 17 -13.22 32.81 2.99
C ALA A 17 -14.35 31.84 2.65
N LEU A 18 -14.85 31.93 1.43
CA LEU A 18 -15.71 30.90 0.85
C LEU A 18 -14.82 29.68 0.67
N ALA A 19 -14.89 28.76 1.61
CA ALA A 19 -14.33 27.42 1.44
C ALA A 19 -15.17 26.74 0.36
N VAL A 20 -14.80 26.94 -0.90
CA VAL A 20 -15.22 26.07 -2.00
C VAL A 20 -14.49 24.77 -1.75
N ALA A 21 -15.20 23.81 -1.16
CA ALA A 21 -14.74 22.44 -1.10
C ALA A 21 -14.52 21.98 -2.56
N LEU A 22 -13.28 22.04 -3.02
CA LEU A 22 -12.89 21.46 -4.28
C LEU A 22 -13.14 19.96 -4.16
N SER A 23 -14.19 19.45 -4.80
CA SER A 23 -14.37 18.02 -5.00
C SER A 23 -13.37 17.50 -6.05
N VAL A 24 -12.08 17.61 -5.69
CA VAL A 24 -10.95 17.08 -6.47
C VAL A 24 -10.74 15.60 -6.18
N VAL A 25 -11.37 15.11 -5.13
CA VAL A 25 -11.34 13.71 -4.74
C VAL A 25 -12.26 12.95 -5.69
N VAL A 26 -11.69 12.08 -6.51
CA VAL A 26 -12.43 10.96 -7.06
C VAL A 26 -13.02 10.26 -5.84
N SER A 27 -14.33 10.30 -5.66
CA SER A 27 -15.00 9.84 -4.46
C SER A 27 -14.57 8.41 -4.17
N ALA A 28 -13.62 8.25 -3.27
CA ALA A 28 -13.39 6.96 -2.63
C ALA A 28 -14.62 6.77 -1.73
N ASP A 29 -15.38 5.73 -2.01
CA ASP A 29 -16.54 5.35 -1.19
C ASP A 29 -16.05 4.97 0.20
N THR A 30 -16.00 5.96 1.10
CA THR A 30 -15.56 5.77 2.48
C THR A 30 -16.73 5.26 3.31
N GLY A 31 -17.13 4.03 3.07
CA GLY A 31 -17.99 3.40 4.06
C GLY A 31 -19.29 2.79 3.58
N LYS A 32 -19.21 1.85 2.69
CA LYS A 32 -20.08 0.67 2.61
C LYS A 32 -19.30 -0.39 1.85
N ASP A 33 -19.23 -1.54 2.46
CA ASP A 33 -18.71 -2.81 1.96
C ASP A 33 -18.83 -2.93 0.41
N SER A 34 -17.92 -2.30 -0.34
CA SER A 34 -17.84 -2.39 -1.80
C SER A 34 -17.13 -3.68 -2.17
N ARG A 35 -17.70 -4.83 -1.74
CA ARG A 35 -17.28 -6.13 -2.22
C ARG A 35 -17.63 -6.22 -3.71
N PRO A 36 -16.69 -6.64 -4.57
CA PRO A 36 -17.04 -6.97 -5.94
C PRO A 36 -18.19 -7.96 -5.96
N PRO A 37 -19.21 -7.81 -6.84
CA PRO A 37 -20.25 -8.79 -6.99
C PRO A 37 -19.64 -10.12 -7.42
N GLY A 38 -19.80 -11.16 -6.60
CA GLY A 38 -19.27 -12.51 -6.84
C GLY A 38 -18.32 -13.07 -5.80
N LEU A 39 -17.91 -12.30 -4.78
CA LEU A 39 -17.24 -12.87 -3.62
C LEU A 39 -18.32 -13.50 -2.71
N ALA A 40 -18.46 -14.81 -2.83
CA ALA A 40 -19.23 -15.60 -1.88
C ALA A 40 -18.70 -15.33 -0.47
N ASN A 41 -19.64 -15.23 0.47
CA ASN A 41 -19.46 -14.97 1.88
C ASN A 41 -18.13 -15.44 2.45
N GLY A 42 -17.32 -14.44 2.91
CA GLY A 42 -16.43 -14.63 4.04
C GLY A 42 -15.33 -15.66 3.87
N ALA A 43 -14.31 -15.39 3.06
CA ALA A 43 -13.00 -15.65 3.59
C ALA A 43 -12.73 -14.50 4.59
N ASP A 44 -13.35 -14.59 5.75
CA ASP A 44 -12.87 -13.86 6.90
C ASP A 44 -11.38 -14.15 6.98
N MET A 45 -10.59 -13.06 7.13
CA MET A 45 -9.21 -13.23 7.58
C MET A 45 -9.27 -14.33 8.65
N PRO A 46 -8.39 -15.33 8.61
CA PRO A 46 -8.17 -16.11 9.82
C PRO A 46 -8.03 -15.04 10.91
N ALA A 47 -8.82 -15.13 11.96
CA ALA A 47 -8.76 -14.19 13.09
C ALA A 47 -7.38 -14.15 13.76
N ASP A 48 -6.41 -14.80 13.16
CA ASP A 48 -5.15 -15.27 13.69
C ASP A 48 -3.93 -14.55 13.12
N PHE A 49 -4.09 -13.53 12.24
CA PHE A 49 -2.98 -12.60 12.10
C PHE A 49 -2.89 -11.80 13.38
N GLY A 50 -1.86 -12.06 14.18
CA GLY A 50 -1.53 -11.28 15.35
C GLY A 50 -1.25 -9.81 15.00
N ALA A 51 -1.10 -8.98 16.00
CA ALA A 51 -0.56 -7.65 15.76
C ALA A 51 0.90 -7.76 15.31
N TRP A 52 1.26 -7.08 14.22
CA TRP A 52 2.66 -7.01 13.81
C TRP A 52 3.41 -5.99 14.64
N GLU A 53 4.44 -6.47 15.32
CA GLU A 53 5.27 -5.65 16.21
C GLU A 53 6.74 -5.72 15.78
N ARG A 54 7.40 -4.58 15.84
CA ARG A 54 8.83 -4.48 15.55
C ARG A 54 9.66 -4.77 16.78
N VAL A 55 10.70 -5.60 16.64
CA VAL A 55 11.71 -5.80 17.68
C VAL A 55 12.60 -4.55 17.76
N MET A 56 12.58 -3.87 18.91
CA MET A 56 13.27 -2.58 19.12
C MET A 56 14.69 -2.75 19.62
N TYR A 57 14.95 -3.81 20.36
CA TYR A 57 16.25 -4.09 20.98
C TYR A 57 16.68 -5.52 20.66
N GLN A 58 17.98 -5.79 20.78
CA GLN A 58 18.45 -7.16 20.72
C GLN A 58 17.89 -7.93 21.92
N THR A 59 17.02 -8.88 21.69
CA THR A 59 16.33 -9.64 22.75
C THR A 59 16.47 -11.14 22.57
N TRP A 60 16.06 -11.90 23.59
CA TRP A 60 15.96 -13.33 23.55
C TRP A 60 14.49 -13.77 23.45
N THR A 61 14.25 -14.83 22.70
CA THR A 61 12.99 -15.57 22.79
C THR A 61 13.12 -16.71 23.79
N TYR A 62 11.97 -17.19 24.27
CA TYR A 62 11.85 -18.21 25.30
C TYR A 62 10.80 -19.25 24.90
N ASP A 63 10.94 -20.49 25.40
CA ASP A 63 9.95 -21.54 25.19
C ASP A 63 8.63 -21.27 25.94
N GLU A 64 8.69 -20.55 27.05
CA GLU A 64 7.57 -20.07 27.84
C GLU A 64 7.99 -18.83 28.64
N PRO A 65 7.05 -18.03 29.19
CA PRO A 65 7.40 -16.94 30.08
C PRO A 65 8.30 -17.42 31.23
N GLU A 66 9.43 -16.70 31.45
CA GLU A 66 10.48 -17.07 32.42
C GLU A 66 11.19 -18.42 32.16
N GLY A 67 10.92 -19.02 31.00
CA GLY A 67 11.47 -20.32 30.60
C GLY A 67 12.89 -20.26 30.07
N ARG A 68 13.25 -21.24 29.24
CA ARG A 68 14.59 -21.34 28.66
C ARG A 68 14.72 -20.45 27.42
N ARG A 69 15.85 -19.76 27.34
CA ARG A 69 16.22 -18.98 26.15
C ARG A 69 16.32 -19.89 24.92
N GLN A 70 15.74 -19.44 23.81
CA GLN A 70 15.72 -20.14 22.52
C GLN A 70 16.58 -19.42 21.50
N LEU A 71 16.10 -18.33 20.94
CA LEU A 71 16.72 -17.60 19.85
C LEU A 71 17.06 -16.17 20.31
N ARG A 72 18.17 -15.64 19.82
CA ARG A 72 18.52 -14.25 19.99
C ARG A 72 18.12 -13.46 18.76
N LEU A 73 17.12 -12.61 18.89
CA LEU A 73 16.66 -11.75 17.83
C LEU A 73 17.45 -10.45 17.75
N SER A 74 17.63 -9.97 16.53
CA SER A 74 18.23 -8.66 16.27
C SER A 74 17.13 -7.61 16.14
N ALA A 75 17.36 -6.39 16.62
CA ALA A 75 16.47 -5.25 16.38
C ALA A 75 16.46 -4.78 14.90
N TRP A 76 17.39 -5.29 14.09
CA TRP A 76 17.52 -4.85 12.71
C TRP A 76 16.47 -5.51 11.83
N ASN A 77 15.44 -4.70 11.44
CA ASN A 77 14.38 -5.10 10.52
C ASN A 77 13.74 -6.47 10.85
N THR A 78 13.53 -6.72 12.15
CA THR A 78 12.87 -7.92 12.67
C THR A 78 11.47 -7.57 13.11
N TRP A 79 10.50 -8.29 12.55
CA TRP A 79 9.08 -8.09 12.78
C TRP A 79 8.42 -9.41 13.11
N LEU A 80 7.62 -9.40 14.14
CA LEU A 80 6.92 -10.57 14.66
C LEU A 80 5.41 -10.37 14.56
N SER A 81 4.69 -11.46 14.35
CA SER A 81 3.25 -11.53 14.50
C SER A 81 2.93 -11.93 15.94
N ILE A 82 2.39 -11.02 16.73
CA ILE A 82 2.07 -11.28 18.14
C ILE A 82 0.64 -11.82 18.25
N VAL A 83 0.52 -13.07 18.63
CA VAL A 83 -0.74 -13.81 18.66
C VAL A 83 -1.33 -13.94 20.08
N GLU A 84 -0.54 -13.69 21.12
CA GLU A 84 -0.98 -13.75 22.52
C GLU A 84 -0.11 -12.84 23.39
N THR A 85 -0.70 -12.26 24.41
CA THR A 85 0.04 -11.61 25.50
C THR A 85 -0.36 -12.23 26.84
N ARG A 86 0.61 -12.35 27.77
CA ARG A 86 0.40 -12.91 29.10
C ARG A 86 1.22 -12.16 30.14
N GLN A 87 0.60 -11.71 31.20
CA GLN A 87 1.33 -11.12 32.34
C GLN A 87 1.81 -12.21 33.27
N VAL A 88 3.11 -12.22 33.56
CA VAL A 88 3.75 -13.08 34.56
C VAL A 88 4.63 -12.19 35.45
N GLY A 89 4.28 -12.07 36.71
CA GLY A 89 4.89 -11.08 37.61
C GLY A 89 4.64 -9.65 37.15
N GLU A 90 5.70 -8.87 36.99
CA GLU A 90 5.66 -7.49 36.51
C GLU A 90 5.82 -7.39 34.99
N ILE A 91 6.18 -8.47 34.30
CA ILE A 91 6.48 -8.53 32.87
C ILE A 91 5.25 -8.95 32.09
N ILE A 92 4.98 -8.23 31.00
CA ILE A 92 4.05 -8.66 29.96
C ILE A 92 4.85 -9.42 28.91
N TRP A 93 4.55 -10.68 28.74
CA TRP A 93 5.14 -11.55 27.74
C TRP A 93 4.28 -11.58 26.49
N ALA A 94 4.93 -11.51 25.33
CA ALA A 94 4.31 -11.65 24.01
C ALA A 94 4.67 -13.00 23.41
N ARG A 95 3.71 -13.69 22.80
CA ARG A 95 3.96 -14.91 22.03
C ARG A 95 3.92 -14.59 20.54
N ALA A 96 5.03 -14.84 19.87
CA ALA A 96 5.14 -14.73 18.42
C ALA A 96 4.36 -15.85 17.70
N GLY A 97 4.02 -15.63 16.44
CA GLY A 97 3.36 -16.64 15.58
C GLY A 97 4.17 -17.92 15.42
N SER A 98 5.49 -17.82 15.49
CA SER A 98 6.44 -18.94 15.54
C SER A 98 6.34 -19.78 16.84
N GLY A 99 5.68 -19.26 17.88
CA GLY A 99 5.39 -19.95 19.13
C GLY A 99 6.25 -19.54 20.31
N GLU A 100 7.37 -18.85 20.09
CA GLU A 100 8.26 -18.40 21.15
C GLU A 100 7.72 -17.17 21.87
N TRP A 101 8.17 -17.01 23.13
CA TRP A 101 7.82 -15.89 24.00
C TRP A 101 8.97 -14.88 24.11
N LEU A 102 8.64 -13.60 24.26
CA LEU A 102 9.59 -12.54 24.53
C LEU A 102 8.95 -11.45 25.39
N ASP A 103 9.78 -10.58 25.95
CA ASP A 103 9.31 -9.42 26.71
C ASP A 103 8.60 -8.44 25.74
N TYR A 104 7.37 -8.05 26.07
CA TYR A 104 6.58 -7.13 25.25
C TYR A 104 7.20 -5.72 25.20
N ASP A 105 7.94 -5.32 26.24
CA ASP A 105 8.61 -4.03 26.28
C ASP A 105 9.77 -3.92 25.27
N ASP A 106 10.24 -5.05 24.72
CA ASP A 106 11.21 -5.09 23.63
C ASP A 106 10.58 -4.87 22.25
N LEU A 107 9.27 -4.71 22.18
CA LEU A 107 8.47 -4.56 20.96
C LEU A 107 7.92 -3.14 20.81
N SER A 108 7.56 -2.77 19.60
CA SER A 108 6.83 -1.54 19.29
C SER A 108 5.86 -1.75 18.15
N ALA A 109 4.63 -1.35 18.38
CA ALA A 109 3.63 -1.26 17.32
C ALA A 109 4.07 -0.27 16.24
N PHE A 110 3.80 -0.61 15.00
CA PHE A 110 3.99 0.29 13.87
C PHE A 110 2.63 0.58 13.24
N PRO A 111 2.29 1.84 12.98
CA PRO A 111 1.02 2.15 12.37
C PRO A 111 0.95 1.56 10.95
N ILE A 112 -0.11 0.81 10.70
CA ILE A 112 -0.40 0.32 9.34
C ILE A 112 -0.62 1.52 8.42
N THR A 113 -0.05 1.45 7.22
CA THR A 113 -0.20 2.49 6.20
C THR A 113 -1.66 2.88 5.95
N PRO A 114 -1.97 4.16 5.77
CA PRO A 114 -3.30 4.60 5.34
C PRO A 114 -3.55 4.36 3.85
N LEU A 115 -2.55 3.90 3.07
CA LEU A 115 -2.72 3.66 1.63
C LEU A 115 -3.86 2.69 1.37
N ARG A 116 -4.80 3.13 0.54
CA ARG A 116 -5.87 2.33 -0.05
C ARG A 116 -5.86 2.56 -1.56
N GLY A 117 -5.82 1.47 -2.31
CA GLY A 117 -5.91 1.53 -3.75
C GLY A 117 -7.26 2.04 -4.23
N TYR A 118 -7.30 2.45 -5.47
CA TYR A 118 -8.48 2.97 -6.13
C TYR A 118 -9.24 1.87 -6.88
N HIS A 119 -10.52 1.68 -6.54
CA HIS A 119 -11.42 0.79 -7.25
C HIS A 119 -12.05 1.54 -8.43
N ALA A 120 -11.69 1.12 -9.65
CA ALA A 120 -12.17 1.78 -10.85
C ALA A 120 -13.65 1.48 -11.12
N THR A 121 -14.41 2.53 -11.41
CA THR A 121 -15.86 2.44 -11.72
C THR A 121 -16.15 2.35 -13.20
N GLY A 122 -15.13 2.60 -14.04
CA GLY A 122 -15.27 2.72 -15.51
C GLY A 122 -15.87 4.05 -15.97
N ARG A 123 -16.00 5.01 -15.06
CA ARG A 123 -16.54 6.36 -15.33
C ARG A 123 -15.50 7.46 -15.16
N GLU A 124 -14.25 7.08 -14.92
CA GLU A 124 -13.14 8.01 -14.67
C GLU A 124 -12.92 8.91 -15.89
N GLN A 125 -12.88 10.20 -15.66
CA GLN A 125 -12.49 11.19 -16.67
C GLN A 125 -10.99 11.44 -16.57
N GLY A 126 -10.26 11.25 -17.67
CA GLY A 126 -8.81 11.44 -17.70
C GLY A 126 -8.00 10.24 -17.19
N GLY A 127 -6.75 10.50 -16.81
CA GLY A 127 -5.87 9.54 -16.17
C GLY A 127 -6.13 9.45 -14.66
N LEU A 128 -5.50 8.48 -14.02
CA LEU A 128 -5.49 8.31 -12.57
C LEU A 128 -4.06 8.48 -12.07
N GLY A 129 -3.86 9.14 -10.95
CA GLY A 129 -2.60 9.22 -10.25
C GLY A 129 -2.78 9.19 -8.74
N PHE A 130 -1.67 9.07 -8.02
CA PHE A 130 -1.63 9.14 -6.57
C PHE A 130 -0.60 10.18 -6.13
N ILE A 131 -0.94 10.97 -5.12
CA ILE A 131 0.00 11.83 -4.42
C ILE A 131 0.94 10.97 -3.60
N ILE A 132 2.26 11.25 -3.66
CA ILE A 132 3.27 10.44 -2.94
C ILE A 132 3.92 11.15 -1.77
N ASP A 133 3.83 12.47 -1.69
CA ASP A 133 4.39 13.24 -0.60
C ASP A 133 3.30 13.75 0.35
N PRO A 134 3.59 13.88 1.66
CA PRO A 134 2.69 14.54 2.59
C PRO A 134 2.54 16.02 2.24
N GLU A 135 1.35 16.58 2.45
CA GLU A 135 1.08 18.02 2.31
C GLU A 135 1.46 18.58 0.93
N THR A 136 1.08 17.88 -0.14
CA THR A 136 1.36 18.34 -1.51
C THR A 136 0.51 19.54 -1.89
N ASN A 137 1.18 20.63 -2.25
CA ASN A 137 0.52 21.88 -2.64
C ASN A 137 -0.10 21.79 -4.03
N VAL A 138 -1.33 22.29 -4.16
CA VAL A 138 -2.05 22.47 -5.41
C VAL A 138 -2.21 23.98 -5.68
N TYR A 139 -1.88 24.42 -6.89
CA TYR A 139 -1.89 25.81 -7.28
C TYR A 139 -2.95 26.09 -8.35
N ASP A 140 -3.38 27.34 -8.49
CA ASP A 140 -4.32 27.80 -9.54
C ASP A 140 -3.64 27.97 -10.92
N ALA A 141 -2.31 27.88 -10.97
CA ALA A 141 -1.50 27.96 -12.18
C ALA A 141 -0.44 26.85 -12.23
N PRO A 142 0.06 26.45 -13.41
CA PRO A 142 1.06 25.39 -13.58
C PRO A 142 2.48 25.83 -13.18
N ASN A 143 2.62 26.43 -12.02
CA ASN A 143 3.89 26.87 -11.43
C ASN A 143 3.72 27.23 -9.95
N THR A 144 4.83 27.40 -9.23
CA THR A 144 4.85 27.74 -7.80
C THR A 144 4.53 29.19 -7.46
N ASN A 145 4.36 30.06 -8.45
CA ASN A 145 3.95 31.46 -8.25
C ASN A 145 2.43 31.62 -8.26
N GLY A 146 1.69 30.57 -8.64
CA GLY A 146 0.23 30.54 -8.53
C GLY A 146 -0.25 30.65 -7.07
N ALA A 147 -1.51 31.01 -6.89
CA ALA A 147 -2.11 30.98 -5.56
C ALA A 147 -2.31 29.50 -5.11
N LEU A 148 -2.01 29.25 -3.83
CA LEU A 148 -2.29 27.95 -3.22
C LEU A 148 -3.83 27.78 -3.11
N VAL A 149 -4.37 26.75 -3.77
CA VAL A 149 -5.81 26.46 -3.77
C VAL A 149 -6.19 25.26 -2.91
N ALA A 150 -5.25 24.31 -2.72
CA ALA A 150 -5.44 23.15 -1.84
C ALA A 150 -4.11 22.57 -1.38
N ILE A 151 -4.16 21.75 -0.33
CA ILE A 151 -3.08 20.87 0.09
C ILE A 151 -3.67 19.46 0.11
N LEU A 152 -2.99 18.51 -0.52
CA LEU A 152 -3.42 17.12 -0.59
C LEU A 152 -2.53 16.24 0.27
N ASP A 153 -3.18 15.32 0.97
CA ASP A 153 -2.49 14.32 1.78
C ASP A 153 -1.84 13.26 0.89
N ARG A 154 -0.79 12.65 1.41
CA ARG A 154 -0.15 11.48 0.81
C ARG A 154 -1.18 10.39 0.52
N TYR A 155 -1.00 9.71 -0.60
CA TYR A 155 -1.86 8.64 -1.12
C TYR A 155 -3.25 9.07 -1.61
N THR A 156 -3.53 10.37 -1.64
CA THR A 156 -4.76 10.87 -2.25
C THR A 156 -4.81 10.49 -3.74
N PRO A 157 -5.81 9.75 -4.20
CA PRO A 157 -6.01 9.50 -5.63
C PRO A 157 -6.51 10.77 -6.32
N VAL A 158 -5.95 11.08 -7.49
CA VAL A 158 -6.29 12.29 -8.26
C VAL A 158 -6.58 11.95 -9.72
N ALA A 159 -7.57 12.65 -10.29
CA ALA A 159 -7.83 12.60 -11.72
C ALA A 159 -6.81 13.49 -12.45
N LEU A 160 -6.08 12.92 -13.40
CA LEU A 160 -5.10 13.61 -14.24
C LEU A 160 -5.76 14.05 -15.55
N LEU A 161 -6.11 15.34 -15.67
CA LEU A 161 -6.92 15.88 -16.76
C LEU A 161 -6.10 16.46 -17.93
N GLY A 162 -4.79 16.43 -17.82
CA GLY A 162 -3.84 16.95 -18.83
C GLY A 162 -2.65 17.63 -18.22
N THR A 163 -1.75 18.11 -19.06
CA THR A 163 -0.53 18.80 -18.64
C THR A 163 -0.41 20.17 -19.28
N ASP A 164 0.15 21.13 -18.56
CA ASP A 164 0.64 22.41 -19.09
C ASP A 164 1.94 22.78 -18.39
N ALA A 165 2.90 23.33 -19.15
CA ALA A 165 4.25 23.66 -18.66
C ALA A 165 4.91 22.54 -17.83
N GLY A 166 4.56 21.26 -18.09
CA GLY A 166 5.06 20.10 -17.36
C GLY A 166 4.36 19.82 -16.03
N TRP A 167 3.31 20.56 -15.67
CA TRP A 167 2.50 20.33 -14.47
C TRP A 167 1.23 19.55 -14.80
N TRP A 168 0.78 18.70 -13.88
CA TRP A 168 -0.48 18.00 -13.99
C TRP A 168 -1.65 18.88 -13.59
N ARG A 169 -2.65 18.99 -14.46
CA ARG A 169 -3.96 19.52 -14.10
C ARG A 169 -4.78 18.45 -13.39
N ILE A 170 -5.21 18.76 -12.16
CA ILE A 170 -6.06 17.90 -11.33
C ILE A 170 -7.35 18.65 -10.99
N GLY A 171 -8.50 18.00 -11.18
CA GLY A 171 -9.78 18.71 -11.02
C GLY A 171 -9.95 19.84 -12.03
N GLN A 172 -10.85 20.80 -11.72
CA GLN A 172 -11.19 21.87 -12.67
C GLN A 172 -10.16 23.01 -12.71
N GLU A 173 -9.50 23.33 -11.60
CA GLU A 173 -8.68 24.55 -11.48
C GLU A 173 -7.36 24.31 -10.70
N GLY A 174 -6.98 23.07 -10.48
CA GLY A 174 -5.80 22.76 -9.68
C GLY A 174 -4.63 22.20 -10.50
N TRP A 175 -3.41 22.63 -10.15
CA TRP A 175 -2.18 22.17 -10.75
C TRP A 175 -1.24 21.61 -9.70
N VAL A 176 -0.65 20.45 -9.98
CA VAL A 176 0.31 19.79 -9.10
C VAL A 176 1.61 19.50 -9.83
N ASN A 177 2.73 19.62 -9.13
CA ASN A 177 4.03 19.28 -9.69
C ASN A 177 4.11 17.75 -9.91
N PRO A 178 4.49 17.27 -11.10
CA PRO A 178 4.56 15.84 -11.41
C PRO A 178 5.53 15.06 -10.53
N ALA A 179 6.51 15.70 -9.91
CA ALA A 179 7.42 15.05 -8.96
C ALA A 179 6.67 14.43 -7.75
N HIS A 180 5.52 15.01 -7.40
CA HIS A 180 4.70 14.56 -6.26
C HIS A 180 3.58 13.58 -6.65
N VAL A 181 3.57 13.10 -7.91
CA VAL A 181 2.50 12.23 -8.43
C VAL A 181 3.10 10.97 -9.04
N ARG A 182 2.45 9.84 -8.80
CA ARG A 182 2.64 8.61 -9.58
C ARG A 182 1.42 8.38 -10.44
N GLU A 183 1.66 8.36 -11.75
CA GLU A 183 0.60 8.13 -12.74
C GLU A 183 0.34 6.63 -12.90
N ILE A 184 -0.91 6.23 -12.91
CA ILE A 184 -1.34 4.91 -13.37
C ILE A 184 -1.34 4.95 -14.91
N LYS A 185 -0.21 4.64 -15.50
CA LYS A 185 -0.07 4.57 -16.96
C LYS A 185 -0.85 3.38 -17.49
N ARG A 186 -1.81 3.65 -18.36
CA ARG A 186 -2.49 2.57 -19.07
C ARG A 186 -1.56 1.99 -20.12
N VAL A 187 -1.39 0.68 -20.09
CA VAL A 187 -0.62 -0.08 -21.09
C VAL A 187 -1.57 -0.91 -21.93
N ALA A 188 -1.17 -1.23 -23.16
CA ALA A 188 -1.91 -2.15 -23.99
C ALA A 188 -1.92 -3.55 -23.36
N ARG A 189 -3.06 -4.21 -23.38
CA ARG A 189 -3.19 -5.60 -22.93
C ARG A 189 -2.22 -6.49 -23.72
N PRO A 190 -1.38 -7.30 -23.03
CA PRO A 190 -0.51 -8.26 -23.71
C PRO A 190 -1.30 -9.21 -24.61
N ALA A 191 -0.72 -9.60 -25.75
CA ALA A 191 -1.42 -10.41 -26.75
C ALA A 191 -1.81 -11.81 -26.23
N GLU A 192 -1.09 -12.30 -25.23
CA GLU A 192 -1.34 -13.59 -24.58
C GLU A 192 -2.52 -13.56 -23.61
N VAL A 193 -2.99 -12.37 -23.22
CA VAL A 193 -4.10 -12.19 -22.30
C VAL A 193 -5.41 -12.11 -23.09
N GLY A 194 -6.34 -13.00 -22.81
CA GLY A 194 -7.67 -13.02 -23.44
C GLY A 194 -8.54 -11.81 -23.08
N ASP A 195 -9.60 -11.58 -23.85
CA ASP A 195 -10.46 -10.39 -23.72
C ASP A 195 -11.19 -10.28 -22.38
N THR A 196 -11.27 -11.36 -21.61
CA THR A 196 -11.93 -11.41 -20.30
C THR A 196 -10.98 -11.90 -19.18
N ASP A 197 -9.73 -12.16 -19.54
CA ASP A 197 -8.75 -12.66 -18.56
C ASP A 197 -8.38 -11.56 -17.55
N LYS A 198 -8.09 -12.00 -16.34
CA LYS A 198 -7.51 -11.16 -15.29
C LYS A 198 -6.00 -11.05 -15.48
N TRP A 199 -5.49 -9.84 -15.37
CA TRP A 199 -4.06 -9.62 -15.38
C TRP A 199 -3.66 -8.41 -14.52
N ILE A 200 -2.42 -8.43 -14.07
CA ILE A 200 -1.83 -7.41 -13.20
C ILE A 200 -0.69 -6.76 -13.97
N ASP A 201 -0.75 -5.45 -14.09
CA ASP A 201 0.31 -4.58 -14.59
C ASP A 201 1.15 -4.08 -13.42
N VAL A 202 2.46 -4.26 -13.49
CA VAL A 202 3.44 -3.79 -12.51
C VAL A 202 4.39 -2.85 -13.20
N ASN A 203 4.19 -1.55 -13.02
CA ASN A 203 5.00 -0.50 -13.62
C ASN A 203 6.12 -0.07 -12.67
N LEU A 204 7.35 -0.47 -12.97
CA LEU A 204 8.53 -0.20 -12.14
C LEU A 204 8.94 1.28 -12.18
N ALA A 205 8.76 1.96 -13.32
CA ALA A 205 9.10 3.38 -13.45
C ALA A 205 8.16 4.27 -12.63
N GLN A 206 6.87 3.91 -12.57
CA GLN A 206 5.86 4.65 -11.81
C GLN A 206 5.66 4.12 -10.38
N GLN A 207 6.21 2.97 -10.04
CA GLN A 207 5.99 2.31 -8.75
C GLN A 207 4.50 2.09 -8.47
N THR A 208 3.78 1.56 -9.46
CA THR A 208 2.34 1.35 -9.44
C THR A 208 1.97 -0.06 -9.85
N VAL A 209 0.83 -0.52 -9.34
CA VAL A 209 0.18 -1.76 -9.75
C VAL A 209 -1.22 -1.44 -10.24
N ALA A 210 -1.62 -2.01 -11.38
CA ALA A 210 -2.97 -1.92 -11.89
C ALA A 210 -3.51 -3.32 -12.23
N ALA A 211 -4.76 -3.58 -11.89
CA ALA A 211 -5.44 -4.84 -12.15
C ALA A 211 -6.52 -4.64 -13.21
N TYR A 212 -6.57 -5.55 -14.17
CA TYR A 212 -7.46 -5.48 -15.32
C TYR A 212 -8.26 -6.76 -15.52
N GLU A 213 -9.46 -6.61 -16.06
CA GLU A 213 -10.25 -7.69 -16.68
C GLU A 213 -10.37 -7.36 -18.18
N GLY A 214 -9.64 -8.07 -19.02
CA GLY A 214 -9.42 -7.68 -20.41
C GLY A 214 -8.76 -6.30 -20.49
N ASP A 215 -9.44 -5.35 -21.14
CA ASP A 215 -8.97 -3.95 -21.25
C ASP A 215 -9.54 -3.03 -20.15
N ARG A 216 -10.40 -3.55 -19.27
CA ARG A 216 -11.05 -2.78 -18.22
C ARG A 216 -10.20 -2.72 -16.95
N LEU A 217 -9.76 -1.53 -16.58
CA LEU A 217 -9.16 -1.30 -15.26
C LEU A 217 -10.20 -1.59 -14.17
N VAL A 218 -9.84 -2.38 -13.17
CA VAL A 218 -10.70 -2.68 -12.01
C VAL A 218 -10.14 -2.13 -10.70
N PHE A 219 -8.81 -2.02 -10.63
CA PHE A 219 -8.14 -1.56 -9.42
C PHE A 219 -6.76 -0.99 -9.76
N ALA A 220 -6.30 -0.01 -8.99
CA ALA A 220 -4.94 0.51 -9.09
C ALA A 220 -4.42 0.99 -7.74
N THR A 221 -3.12 0.85 -7.51
CA THR A 221 -2.47 1.29 -6.26
C THR A 221 -0.99 1.61 -6.47
N LEU A 222 -0.38 2.18 -5.44
CA LEU A 222 1.07 2.34 -5.33
C LEU A 222 1.72 1.04 -4.81
N MET A 223 2.97 0.84 -5.17
CA MET A 223 3.78 -0.27 -4.68
C MET A 223 5.20 0.17 -4.35
N SER A 224 6.01 -0.73 -3.80
CA SER A 224 7.46 -0.57 -3.72
C SER A 224 8.14 -1.78 -4.34
N SER A 225 8.93 -1.55 -5.39
CA SER A 225 9.71 -2.59 -6.07
C SER A 225 11.10 -2.78 -5.48
N GLY A 226 11.83 -3.78 -6.00
CA GLY A 226 13.19 -4.11 -5.60
C GLY A 226 14.20 -3.02 -5.94
N LYS A 227 15.05 -2.68 -4.97
CA LYS A 227 16.20 -1.78 -5.10
C LYS A 227 17.46 -2.53 -5.55
N ASP A 228 18.47 -1.80 -6.02
CA ASP A 228 19.79 -2.39 -6.27
C ASP A 228 20.41 -2.96 -4.98
N PRO A 229 21.08 -4.13 -5.03
CA PRO A 229 21.39 -4.94 -6.21
C PRO A 229 20.32 -6.02 -6.53
N THR A 230 19.13 -5.93 -5.99
CA THR A 230 18.05 -6.92 -6.12
C THR A 230 16.80 -6.32 -6.79
N PRO A 231 16.89 -5.80 -8.03
CA PRO A 231 15.73 -5.21 -8.71
C PRO A 231 14.64 -6.26 -8.96
N THR A 232 13.39 -5.82 -8.98
CA THR A 232 12.27 -6.68 -9.41
C THR A 232 12.47 -7.10 -10.86
N LYS A 233 12.31 -8.40 -11.13
CA LYS A 233 12.54 -8.98 -12.45
C LYS A 233 11.43 -8.56 -13.43
N GLU A 234 11.82 -7.94 -14.53
CA GLU A 234 10.91 -7.62 -15.63
C GLU A 234 10.54 -8.88 -16.42
N GLY A 235 9.35 -8.86 -17.01
CA GLY A 235 8.86 -9.95 -17.84
C GLY A 235 7.37 -10.19 -17.73
N PHE A 236 6.93 -11.30 -18.33
CA PHE A 236 5.56 -11.74 -18.36
C PHE A 236 5.43 -13.08 -17.67
N PHE A 237 4.63 -13.15 -16.64
CA PHE A 237 4.57 -14.24 -15.68
C PHE A 237 3.13 -14.65 -15.37
N HIS A 238 2.98 -15.73 -14.59
CA HIS A 238 1.74 -16.09 -13.91
C HIS A 238 1.97 -16.18 -12.42
N ILE A 239 0.95 -15.87 -11.62
CA ILE A 239 0.94 -16.26 -10.22
C ILE A 239 0.87 -17.78 -10.17
N TYR A 240 1.95 -18.43 -9.73
CA TYR A 240 1.99 -19.88 -9.65
C TYR A 240 1.70 -20.45 -8.27
N GLU A 241 1.84 -19.62 -7.22
CA GLU A 241 1.58 -20.01 -5.85
C GLU A 241 1.05 -18.85 -5.03
N LYS A 242 0.09 -19.12 -4.15
CA LYS A 242 -0.42 -18.16 -3.18
C LYS A 242 -0.40 -18.74 -1.78
N LYS A 243 -0.04 -17.89 -0.80
CA LYS A 243 -0.05 -18.19 0.63
C LYS A 243 -0.70 -17.04 1.39
N ILE A 244 -1.56 -17.36 2.36
CA ILE A 244 -2.22 -16.34 3.19
C ILE A 244 -1.18 -15.59 4.04
N GLY A 245 -0.26 -16.32 4.68
CA GLY A 245 0.89 -15.82 5.42
C GLY A 245 2.16 -16.56 5.01
N GLU A 246 3.29 -15.87 4.99
CA GLU A 246 4.60 -16.42 4.64
C GLU A 246 5.67 -15.88 5.58
N PHE A 247 6.55 -16.76 6.05
CA PHE A 247 7.77 -16.32 6.71
C PHE A 247 8.81 -15.90 5.66
N MET A 248 9.34 -14.68 5.78
CA MET A 248 10.36 -14.18 4.88
C MET A 248 11.60 -13.71 5.65
N ALA A 249 12.77 -14.21 5.29
CA ALA A 249 14.04 -13.76 5.82
C ALA A 249 15.11 -13.74 4.71
N GLY A 250 16.02 -12.76 4.79
CA GLY A 250 17.05 -12.61 3.76
C GLY A 250 17.91 -11.37 3.96
N GLY A 251 18.49 -10.86 2.86
CA GLY A 251 19.30 -9.64 2.84
C GLY A 251 20.70 -9.76 3.50
N TRP A 252 21.10 -10.97 3.90
CA TRP A 252 22.37 -11.19 4.59
C TRP A 252 23.59 -10.85 3.74
N ALA A 253 23.52 -11.17 2.45
CA ALA A 253 24.61 -10.91 1.51
C ALA A 253 24.79 -9.40 1.25
N ASP A 254 23.69 -8.66 1.27
CA ASP A 254 23.64 -7.22 0.96
C ASP A 254 23.83 -6.35 2.22
N ARG A 255 24.04 -6.98 3.37
CA ARG A 255 24.14 -6.33 4.69
C ARG A 255 22.88 -5.53 5.08
N ASP A 256 21.76 -5.92 4.53
CA ASP A 256 20.43 -5.38 4.83
C ASP A 256 19.48 -6.53 5.23
N PRO A 257 19.79 -7.26 6.33
CA PRO A 257 19.02 -8.43 6.70
C PRO A 257 17.62 -8.07 7.16
N TYR A 258 16.68 -8.98 6.90
CA TYR A 258 15.31 -8.87 7.38
C TYR A 258 14.81 -10.23 7.90
N TRP A 259 13.86 -10.16 8.84
CA TRP A 259 13.15 -11.28 9.43
C TRP A 259 11.70 -10.85 9.63
N LEU A 260 10.80 -11.41 8.83
CA LEU A 260 9.42 -10.98 8.72
C LEU A 260 8.51 -12.19 8.91
N GLU A 261 7.73 -12.21 9.99
CA GLU A 261 6.74 -13.25 10.24
C GLU A 261 5.42 -12.91 9.57
N GLU A 262 4.75 -13.93 9.07
CA GLU A 262 3.40 -13.87 8.50
C GLU A 262 3.20 -12.72 7.49
N VAL A 263 4.13 -12.60 6.53
CA VAL A 263 3.97 -11.65 5.42
C VAL A 263 2.67 -11.97 4.68
N PRO A 264 1.67 -11.07 4.71
CA PRO A 264 0.32 -11.41 4.31
C PRO A 264 0.13 -11.39 2.79
N TRP A 265 -0.80 -12.24 2.33
CA TRP A 265 -1.33 -12.23 0.96
C TRP A 265 -0.27 -12.41 -0.12
N THR A 266 0.65 -13.34 0.11
CA THR A 266 1.79 -13.59 -0.78
C THR A 266 1.34 -14.31 -2.04
N MET A 267 1.70 -13.73 -3.21
CA MET A 267 1.38 -14.20 -4.55
C MET A 267 2.68 -14.32 -5.36
N TYR A 268 3.28 -15.49 -5.40
CA TYR A 268 4.51 -15.74 -6.14
C TYR A 268 4.26 -15.80 -7.65
N PHE A 269 5.01 -15.01 -8.43
CA PHE A 269 4.96 -14.99 -9.89
C PHE A 269 6.28 -15.45 -10.55
N THR A 270 7.38 -15.46 -9.82
CA THR A 270 8.64 -16.15 -10.17
C THR A 270 9.24 -16.81 -8.93
N GLU A 271 10.33 -17.58 -9.10
CA GLU A 271 10.96 -18.39 -8.04
C GLU A 271 11.24 -17.62 -6.72
N ARG A 272 11.45 -16.30 -6.77
CA ARG A 272 11.85 -15.48 -5.62
C ARG A 272 11.05 -14.21 -5.45
N TYR A 273 10.18 -13.88 -6.40
CA TYR A 273 9.45 -12.62 -6.42
C TYR A 273 7.96 -12.84 -6.26
N ALA A 274 7.38 -12.08 -5.38
CA ALA A 274 5.96 -12.12 -5.09
C ALA A 274 5.39 -10.70 -5.00
N LEU A 275 4.08 -10.57 -5.24
CA LEU A 275 3.30 -9.45 -4.71
C LEU A 275 2.83 -9.88 -3.32
N HIS A 276 2.94 -8.99 -2.33
CA HIS A 276 2.51 -9.28 -0.96
C HIS A 276 2.27 -8.01 -0.16
N GLY A 277 1.54 -8.11 0.95
CA GLY A 277 1.39 -7.01 1.90
C GLY A 277 2.68 -6.73 2.66
N ALA A 278 3.04 -5.47 2.78
CA ALA A 278 4.18 -5.02 3.56
C ALA A 278 3.68 -4.14 4.72
N TYR A 279 3.70 -4.68 5.93
CA TYR A 279 3.27 -3.99 7.15
C TYR A 279 4.41 -3.19 7.82
N TRP A 280 5.67 -3.39 7.38
CA TRP A 280 6.88 -2.86 8.04
C TRP A 280 7.34 -1.52 7.48
N HIS A 281 6.67 -0.96 6.50
CA HIS A 281 6.97 0.38 5.99
C HIS A 281 5.72 1.07 5.43
N ASP A 282 5.81 2.40 5.33
CA ASP A 282 4.82 3.27 4.72
C ASP A 282 5.50 4.17 3.67
N ARG A 283 6.15 3.54 2.65
CA ARG A 283 6.88 4.25 1.59
C ARG A 283 6.51 3.72 0.21
N PHE A 284 5.20 3.55 -0.03
CA PHE A 284 4.70 3.14 -1.33
C PHE A 284 4.83 4.27 -2.35
N GLY A 285 5.15 3.91 -3.59
CA GLY A 285 5.55 4.86 -4.65
C GLY A 285 7.07 5.04 -4.77
N GLU A 286 7.86 4.32 -3.96
CA GLU A 286 9.32 4.37 -3.94
C GLU A 286 9.94 2.97 -4.10
N VAL A 287 11.13 2.90 -4.69
CA VAL A 287 11.92 1.66 -4.80
C VAL A 287 12.54 1.33 -3.44
N LEU A 288 12.20 0.18 -2.85
CA LEU A 288 12.60 -0.13 -1.47
C LEU A 288 12.89 -1.59 -1.18
N SER A 289 12.21 -2.55 -1.83
CA SER A 289 12.22 -3.96 -1.47
C SER A 289 13.53 -4.68 -1.88
N HIS A 290 13.63 -5.98 -1.54
CA HIS A 290 14.69 -6.87 -2.01
C HIS A 290 14.26 -7.69 -3.25
N GLY A 291 13.34 -7.15 -4.05
CA GLY A 291 12.90 -7.74 -5.32
C GLY A 291 11.41 -8.01 -5.40
N CYS A 292 10.73 -8.24 -4.32
CA CYS A 292 9.28 -8.39 -4.30
C CYS A 292 8.55 -7.07 -4.60
N VAL A 293 7.29 -7.18 -4.98
CA VAL A 293 6.37 -6.06 -5.16
C VAL A 293 5.60 -5.88 -3.85
N ASN A 294 6.03 -4.91 -3.03
CA ASN A 294 5.42 -4.60 -1.75
C ASN A 294 4.16 -3.75 -1.97
N LEU A 295 3.06 -4.14 -1.39
CA LEU A 295 1.76 -3.47 -1.41
C LEU A 295 1.31 -3.13 0.01
N SER A 296 0.36 -2.22 0.19
CA SER A 296 -0.32 -2.12 1.47
C SER A 296 -1.00 -3.46 1.79
N PRO A 297 -1.12 -3.87 3.07
CA PRO A 297 -1.76 -5.14 3.41
C PRO A 297 -3.19 -5.28 2.87
N ASP A 298 -3.96 -4.18 2.84
CA ASP A 298 -5.33 -4.19 2.31
C ASP A 298 -5.37 -4.34 0.80
N ASP A 299 -4.46 -3.67 0.08
CA ASP A 299 -4.38 -3.75 -1.39
C ASP A 299 -3.88 -5.14 -1.84
N ALA A 300 -2.91 -5.69 -1.11
CA ALA A 300 -2.46 -7.06 -1.32
C ALA A 300 -3.58 -8.06 -1.08
N ARG A 301 -4.41 -7.85 -0.03
CA ARG A 301 -5.59 -8.67 0.24
C ARG A 301 -6.59 -8.62 -0.92
N PHE A 302 -6.88 -7.42 -1.41
CA PHE A 302 -7.77 -7.27 -2.56
C PHE A 302 -7.26 -8.07 -3.77
N LEU A 303 -6.01 -7.88 -4.17
CA LEU A 303 -5.40 -8.58 -5.31
C LEU A 303 -5.35 -10.09 -5.07
N PHE A 304 -5.06 -10.52 -3.85
CA PHE A 304 -5.03 -11.93 -3.48
C PHE A 304 -6.40 -12.60 -3.64
N ILE A 305 -7.48 -11.96 -3.20
CA ILE A 305 -8.82 -12.50 -3.33
C ILE A 305 -9.30 -12.45 -4.79
N TRP A 306 -9.03 -11.34 -5.47
CA TRP A 306 -9.47 -11.12 -6.84
C TRP A 306 -8.75 -12.01 -7.86
N SER A 307 -7.44 -12.31 -7.67
CA SER A 307 -6.61 -13.06 -8.65
C SER A 307 -6.75 -14.57 -8.49
N GLY A 308 -6.39 -15.33 -9.54
CA GLY A 308 -6.12 -16.77 -9.49
C GLY A 308 -4.64 -17.07 -9.15
N PRO A 309 -4.34 -18.31 -8.70
CA PRO A 309 -5.27 -19.37 -8.38
C PRO A 309 -6.12 -19.07 -7.13
N VAL A 310 -7.34 -19.57 -7.07
CA VAL A 310 -8.23 -19.38 -5.92
C VAL A 310 -7.78 -20.29 -4.77
N VAL A 311 -7.53 -19.72 -3.59
CA VAL A 311 -7.21 -20.48 -2.38
C VAL A 311 -8.50 -21.06 -1.80
N PRO A 312 -8.61 -22.39 -1.61
CA PRO A 312 -9.75 -22.98 -0.94
C PRO A 312 -9.90 -22.47 0.49
N SER A 313 -11.14 -22.35 0.97
CA SER A 313 -11.43 -21.78 2.30
C SER A 313 -10.88 -22.59 3.48
N ASP A 314 -10.56 -23.87 3.26
CA ASP A 314 -9.96 -24.79 4.24
C ASP A 314 -8.43 -24.85 4.17
N LYS A 315 -7.81 -23.99 3.35
CA LYS A 315 -6.35 -24.00 3.13
C LYS A 315 -5.77 -22.59 3.24
N ASN A 316 -4.53 -22.53 3.64
CA ASN A 316 -3.72 -21.30 3.68
C ASN A 316 -2.77 -21.16 2.48
N ARG A 317 -2.75 -22.15 1.57
CA ARG A 317 -1.84 -22.21 0.41
C ARG A 317 -2.52 -22.88 -0.79
N VAL A 318 -2.17 -22.41 -2.00
CA VAL A 318 -2.54 -23.04 -3.26
C VAL A 318 -1.41 -22.89 -4.28
N VAL A 319 -1.23 -23.93 -5.10
CA VAL A 319 -0.36 -23.91 -6.30
C VAL A 319 -1.25 -23.92 -7.53
N ALA A 320 -0.93 -23.13 -8.55
CA ALA A 320 -1.66 -23.11 -9.81
C ALA A 320 -1.70 -24.49 -10.48
N SER A 321 -2.78 -24.78 -11.14
CA SER A 321 -3.00 -26.04 -11.86
C SER A 321 -3.84 -25.80 -13.11
N PRO A 322 -3.96 -26.76 -14.04
CA PRO A 322 -4.80 -26.59 -15.23
C PRO A 322 -6.26 -26.23 -14.94
N ASN A 323 -6.80 -26.62 -13.77
CA ASN A 323 -8.17 -26.34 -13.36
C ASN A 323 -8.28 -25.13 -12.42
N ASN A 324 -7.14 -24.50 -12.05
CA ASN A 324 -7.08 -23.34 -11.19
C ASN A 324 -5.86 -22.51 -11.60
N LEU A 325 -6.02 -21.79 -12.70
CA LEU A 325 -4.93 -21.05 -13.33
C LEU A 325 -4.55 -19.82 -12.53
N GLY A 326 -3.28 -19.46 -12.62
CA GLY A 326 -2.75 -18.21 -12.07
C GLY A 326 -3.08 -17.02 -12.95
N THR A 327 -3.32 -15.89 -12.33
CA THR A 327 -3.48 -14.60 -13.02
C THR A 327 -2.15 -14.17 -13.65
N TRP A 328 -2.21 -13.58 -14.83
CA TRP A 328 -1.07 -12.99 -15.51
C TRP A 328 -0.48 -11.81 -14.74
N VAL A 329 0.83 -11.68 -14.76
CA VAL A 329 1.57 -10.55 -14.18
C VAL A 329 2.57 -10.03 -15.21
N TYR A 330 2.39 -8.79 -15.64
CA TYR A 330 3.29 -8.10 -16.56
C TYR A 330 4.11 -7.08 -15.80
N VAL A 331 5.42 -7.29 -15.70
CA VAL A 331 6.38 -6.41 -15.01
C VAL A 331 7.24 -5.68 -16.02
N HIS A 332 7.23 -4.35 -16.01
CA HIS A 332 7.95 -3.51 -16.97
C HIS A 332 8.34 -2.15 -16.39
N GLN A 333 9.13 -1.36 -17.16
CA GLN A 333 9.50 0.02 -16.82
C GLN A 333 8.38 1.01 -17.11
#